data_ae8a500558fdd5c7ed14529dec430414
#
_entry.id   ae8a500558fdd5c7ed14529dec430414
#
_cell.length_a   1.000
_cell.length_b   1.000
_cell.length_c   1.000
_cell.angle_alpha   90.00
_cell.angle_beta   90.00
_cell.angle_gamma   90.00
#
_symmetry.space_group_name_H-M   'P 1'
#
loop_
_entity.id
_entity.type
_entity.pdbx_description
1 polymer ?
#
loop_
_entity_poly.entity_id
_entity_poly.type
_entity_poly.pdbx_seq_one_letter_code
_entity_poly.pdbx_strand_id
1 'polypeptide(L)'
;LPKDITRIAPSGAVATMILAAIAPECMVTVNATPSESQMAFLPANLASLPETGQMYGSKANLNLETLLAADPQVVIDLGDKKGDMTEDLNALQDQIGIPVIFIEADLAHMAEAFRMLGSLLSGKADRGQELADLVDRTTTMAAENSAKITDDMRVRAMYTTGEDGLGTNAAGSIQAQVLDMVGV
;
A
#
# COMPACT_ATOMS: atom_id res chain seq x y z
N LEU A 1 -17.05 -8.49 8.36
CA LEU A 1 -15.77 -8.20 9.04
C LEU A 1 -15.94 -8.37 10.55
N PRO A 2 -14.91 -8.84 11.29
CA PRO A 2 -14.87 -8.82 12.75
C PRO A 2 -15.03 -7.39 13.30
N LYS A 3 -15.52 -7.27 14.56
CA LYS A 3 -15.66 -5.94 15.18
C LYS A 3 -14.35 -5.36 15.68
N ASP A 4 -13.43 -6.23 16.15
CA ASP A 4 -12.14 -5.84 16.73
C ASP A 4 -11.03 -6.46 15.90
N ILE A 5 -10.55 -5.73 14.89
CA ILE A 5 -9.50 -6.20 13.99
C ILE A 5 -8.14 -5.81 14.58
N THR A 6 -7.38 -6.84 14.98
CA THR A 6 -6.03 -6.74 15.55
C THR A 6 -5.02 -7.65 14.89
N ARG A 7 -5.46 -8.46 13.90
CA ARG A 7 -4.61 -9.40 13.15
C ARG A 7 -4.88 -9.26 11.66
N ILE A 8 -3.95 -8.65 10.95
CA ILE A 8 -4.08 -8.31 9.53
C ILE A 8 -2.95 -8.91 8.71
N ALA A 9 -3.27 -9.28 7.47
CA ALA A 9 -2.28 -9.71 6.49
C ALA A 9 -2.33 -8.81 5.25
N PRO A 10 -1.18 -8.36 4.72
CA PRO A 10 -1.12 -7.60 3.47
C PRO A 10 -1.25 -8.52 2.25
N SER A 11 -1.83 -8.01 1.16
CA SER A 11 -1.89 -8.68 -0.14
C SER A 11 -0.56 -8.63 -0.91
N GLY A 12 0.33 -7.70 -0.57
CA GLY A 12 1.57 -7.47 -1.29
C GLY A 12 2.37 -6.28 -0.76
N ALA A 13 3.34 -5.81 -1.55
CA ALA A 13 4.33 -4.82 -1.11
C ALA A 13 3.71 -3.46 -0.74
N VAL A 14 2.76 -2.93 -1.54
CA VAL A 14 2.11 -1.64 -1.27
C VAL A 14 1.30 -1.74 0.03
N ALA A 15 0.51 -2.81 0.18
CA ALA A 15 -0.26 -3.06 1.39
C ALA A 15 0.66 -3.21 2.61
N THR A 16 1.79 -3.91 2.49
CA THR A 16 2.77 -4.05 3.58
C THR A 16 3.29 -2.69 4.06
N MET A 17 3.66 -1.79 3.14
CA MET A 17 4.17 -0.47 3.51
C MET A 17 3.12 0.40 4.21
N ILE A 18 1.90 0.44 3.68
CA ILE A 18 0.82 1.26 4.24
C ILE A 18 0.40 0.73 5.61
N LEU A 19 0.23 -0.60 5.75
CA LEU A 19 -0.14 -1.22 7.02
C LEU A 19 0.96 -1.10 8.08
N ALA A 20 2.23 -1.19 7.67
CA ALA A 20 3.36 -0.95 8.56
C ALA A 20 3.42 0.49 9.11
N ALA A 21 2.92 1.48 8.35
CA ALA A 21 2.87 2.87 8.80
C ALA A 21 1.76 3.12 9.84
N ILE A 22 0.63 2.42 9.73
CA ILE A 22 -0.53 2.67 10.61
C ILE A 22 -0.63 1.70 11.78
N ALA A 23 -0.37 0.40 11.57
CA ALA A 23 -0.63 -0.65 12.55
C ALA A 23 0.36 -1.83 12.46
N PRO A 24 1.68 -1.59 12.56
CA PRO A 24 2.67 -2.66 12.41
C PRO A 24 2.49 -3.79 13.42
N GLU A 25 2.00 -3.50 14.62
CA GLU A 25 1.75 -4.49 15.67
C GLU A 25 0.54 -5.38 15.38
N CYS A 26 -0.35 -4.98 14.49
CA CYS A 26 -1.48 -5.79 14.04
C CYS A 26 -1.10 -6.73 12.89
N MET A 27 0.03 -6.52 12.23
CA MET A 27 0.47 -7.35 11.12
C MET A 27 0.90 -8.72 11.62
N VAL A 28 0.40 -9.78 10.97
CA VAL A 28 0.76 -11.17 11.27
C VAL A 28 1.61 -11.82 10.17
N THR A 29 1.73 -11.14 9.03
CA THR A 29 2.61 -11.54 7.91
C THR A 29 3.20 -10.31 7.23
N VAL A 30 4.21 -10.53 6.38
CA VAL A 30 4.74 -9.56 5.41
C VAL A 30 4.73 -10.19 4.02
N ASN A 31 4.72 -9.36 2.97
CA ASN A 31 4.83 -9.90 1.60
C ASN A 31 6.24 -10.46 1.31
N ALA A 32 7.27 -9.81 1.84
CA ALA A 32 8.67 -10.22 1.77
C ALA A 32 9.40 -9.77 3.04
N THR A 33 10.36 -10.55 3.48
CA THR A 33 11.22 -10.18 4.60
C THR A 33 11.99 -8.90 4.27
N PRO A 34 11.87 -7.82 5.07
CA PRO A 34 12.60 -6.58 4.80
C PRO A 34 14.11 -6.80 4.85
N SER A 35 14.84 -6.17 3.92
CA SER A 35 16.30 -6.15 3.95
C SER A 35 16.85 -5.39 5.16
N GLU A 36 18.13 -5.60 5.50
CA GLU A 36 18.78 -4.90 6.60
C GLU A 36 18.70 -3.36 6.44
N SER A 37 18.87 -2.86 5.21
CA SER A 37 18.75 -1.43 4.91
C SER A 37 17.33 -0.89 5.10
N GLN A 38 16.31 -1.68 4.80
CA GLN A 38 14.91 -1.31 5.03
C GLN A 38 14.56 -1.31 6.52
N MET A 39 15.12 -2.25 7.29
CA MET A 39 14.88 -2.34 8.73
C MET A 39 15.37 -1.13 9.52
N ALA A 40 16.26 -0.30 8.96
CA ALA A 40 16.64 0.99 9.55
C ALA A 40 15.45 1.98 9.66
N PHE A 41 14.38 1.77 8.87
CA PHE A 41 13.23 2.67 8.77
C PHE A 41 11.90 1.97 9.12
N LEU A 42 11.92 0.67 9.38
CA LEU A 42 10.72 -0.12 9.65
C LEU A 42 10.66 -0.57 11.11
N PRO A 43 9.45 -0.78 11.66
CA PRO A 43 9.26 -1.37 12.98
C PRO A 43 9.94 -2.74 13.10
N ALA A 44 10.65 -2.96 14.20
CA ALA A 44 11.51 -4.15 14.38
C ALA A 44 10.75 -5.49 14.31
N ASN A 45 9.45 -5.50 14.69
CA ASN A 45 8.64 -6.71 14.67
C ASN A 45 8.44 -7.28 13.25
N LEU A 46 8.53 -6.45 12.20
CA LEU A 46 8.32 -6.91 10.82
C LEU A 46 9.38 -7.90 10.35
N ALA A 47 10.60 -7.83 10.88
CA ALA A 47 11.69 -8.74 10.53
C ALA A 47 11.42 -10.21 10.90
N SER A 48 10.55 -10.44 11.88
CA SER A 48 10.24 -11.78 12.40
C SER A 48 8.92 -12.35 11.91
N LEU A 49 8.16 -11.60 11.11
CA LEU A 49 6.88 -12.06 10.58
C LEU A 49 7.09 -13.05 9.42
N PRO A 50 6.22 -14.06 9.29
CA PRO A 50 6.28 -14.98 8.17
C PRO A 50 6.01 -14.27 6.84
N GLU A 51 6.76 -14.68 5.81
CA GLU A 51 6.64 -14.16 4.46
C GLU A 51 5.56 -14.91 3.68
N THR A 52 4.58 -14.17 3.14
CA THR A 52 3.47 -14.76 2.37
C THR A 52 3.58 -14.54 0.87
N GLY A 53 4.52 -13.73 0.39
CA GLY A 53 4.59 -13.35 -1.01
C GLY A 53 3.58 -12.27 -1.37
N GLN A 54 3.17 -12.22 -2.64
CA GLN A 54 2.24 -11.21 -3.13
C GLN A 54 1.17 -11.81 -4.06
N MET A 55 -0.03 -11.21 -4.01
CA MET A 55 -1.20 -11.68 -4.74
C MET A 55 -1.14 -11.36 -6.23
N TYR A 56 -0.58 -10.21 -6.62
CA TYR A 56 -0.59 -9.69 -7.98
C TYR A 56 0.79 -9.46 -8.57
N GLY A 57 0.80 -9.26 -9.90
CA GLY A 57 1.95 -8.88 -10.69
C GLY A 57 2.71 -10.07 -11.28
N SER A 58 3.77 -9.77 -12.03
CA SER A 58 4.59 -10.79 -12.71
C SER A 58 5.32 -11.74 -11.75
N LYS A 59 5.36 -11.40 -10.45
CA LYS A 59 5.97 -12.18 -9.37
C LYS A 59 4.92 -12.65 -8.36
N ALA A 60 3.66 -12.77 -8.77
CA ALA A 60 2.61 -13.30 -7.90
C ALA A 60 3.00 -14.70 -7.42
N ASN A 61 3.07 -14.86 -6.10
CA ASN A 61 3.57 -16.09 -5.45
C ASN A 61 2.97 -16.25 -4.05
N LEU A 62 1.71 -15.82 -3.86
CA LEU A 62 1.05 -15.88 -2.55
C LEU A 62 1.04 -17.30 -1.99
N ASN A 63 1.64 -17.47 -0.80
CA ASN A 63 1.66 -18.74 -0.08
C ASN A 63 0.46 -18.82 0.88
N LEU A 64 -0.57 -19.53 0.46
CA LEU A 64 -1.82 -19.66 1.22
C LEU A 64 -1.64 -20.47 2.51
N GLU A 65 -0.73 -21.44 2.53
CA GLU A 65 -0.47 -22.24 3.74
C GLU A 65 0.13 -21.36 4.85
N THR A 66 1.13 -20.54 4.51
CA THR A 66 1.73 -19.59 5.43
C THR A 66 0.71 -18.54 5.89
N LEU A 67 -0.13 -18.04 4.96
CA LEU A 67 -1.16 -17.07 5.27
C LEU A 67 -2.18 -17.62 6.27
N LEU A 68 -2.69 -18.83 6.03
CA LEU A 68 -3.65 -19.48 6.93
C LEU A 68 -3.03 -19.85 8.28
N ALA A 69 -1.77 -20.29 8.30
CA ALA A 69 -1.05 -20.60 9.54
C ALA A 69 -0.84 -19.35 10.43
N ALA A 70 -0.74 -18.17 9.82
CA ALA A 70 -0.64 -16.90 10.54
C ALA A 70 -1.98 -16.45 11.14
N ASP A 71 -3.10 -17.06 10.78
CA ASP A 71 -4.45 -16.82 11.31
C ASP A 71 -4.84 -15.34 11.31
N PRO A 72 -4.84 -14.63 10.16
CA PRO A 72 -5.32 -13.25 10.08
C PRO A 72 -6.85 -13.20 10.18
N GLN A 73 -7.38 -12.11 10.74
CA GLN A 73 -8.81 -11.83 10.76
C GLN A 73 -9.31 -11.24 9.43
N VAL A 74 -8.40 -10.64 8.66
CA VAL A 74 -8.67 -10.02 7.37
C VAL A 74 -7.39 -9.93 6.54
N VAL A 75 -7.52 -10.15 5.24
CA VAL A 75 -6.49 -9.79 4.25
C VAL A 75 -6.84 -8.42 3.68
N ILE A 76 -5.90 -7.50 3.67
CA ILE A 76 -6.12 -6.13 3.18
C ILE A 76 -5.27 -5.90 1.93
N ASP A 77 -5.95 -5.62 0.83
CA ASP A 77 -5.34 -5.18 -0.41
C ASP A 77 -5.42 -3.65 -0.50
N LEU A 78 -4.31 -3.02 -0.89
CA LEU A 78 -4.15 -1.57 -0.95
C LEU A 78 -3.37 -1.18 -2.21
N GLY A 79 -3.79 -0.13 -2.87
CA GLY A 79 -3.12 0.42 -4.05
C GLY A 79 -4.08 0.91 -5.11
N ASP A 80 -3.61 0.88 -6.38
CA ASP A 80 -4.41 1.27 -7.53
C ASP A 80 -5.54 0.26 -7.80
N LYS A 81 -6.72 0.76 -8.14
CA LYS A 81 -7.83 -0.08 -8.57
C LYS A 81 -7.52 -0.75 -9.91
N LYS A 82 -7.64 -2.07 -9.96
CA LYS A 82 -7.44 -2.87 -11.17
C LYS A 82 -8.79 -3.39 -11.69
N GLY A 83 -8.90 -3.59 -13.02
CA GLY A 83 -10.16 -3.93 -13.68
C GLY A 83 -10.87 -5.16 -13.09
N ASP A 84 -10.15 -6.26 -12.98
CA ASP A 84 -10.72 -7.58 -12.62
C ASP A 84 -10.49 -7.96 -11.14
N MET A 85 -10.00 -7.02 -10.33
CA MET A 85 -9.58 -7.31 -8.96
C MET A 85 -10.71 -7.83 -8.05
N THR A 86 -11.95 -7.44 -8.30
CA THR A 86 -13.09 -7.91 -7.48
C THR A 86 -13.27 -9.41 -7.58
N GLU A 87 -13.10 -9.97 -8.78
CA GLU A 87 -13.21 -11.42 -9.00
C GLU A 87 -12.05 -12.16 -8.31
N ASP A 88 -10.84 -11.64 -8.44
CA ASP A 88 -9.64 -12.22 -7.81
C ASP A 88 -9.74 -12.20 -6.27
N LEU A 89 -10.19 -11.08 -5.69
CA LEU A 89 -10.37 -10.93 -4.24
C LEU A 89 -11.46 -11.86 -3.70
N ASN A 90 -12.59 -11.96 -4.41
CA ASN A 90 -13.66 -12.88 -4.05
C ASN A 90 -13.21 -14.34 -4.14
N ALA A 91 -12.49 -14.70 -5.20
CA ALA A 91 -11.96 -16.06 -5.36
C ALA A 91 -10.97 -16.41 -4.22
N LEU A 92 -10.10 -15.48 -3.84
CA LEU A 92 -9.21 -15.67 -2.70
C LEU A 92 -10.01 -15.84 -1.41
N GLN A 93 -10.96 -14.94 -1.14
CA GLN A 93 -11.82 -15.01 0.06
C GLN A 93 -12.54 -16.35 0.17
N ASP A 94 -13.13 -16.83 -0.94
CA ASP A 94 -13.82 -18.13 -0.98
C ASP A 94 -12.86 -19.29 -0.71
N GLN A 95 -11.62 -19.19 -1.21
CA GLN A 95 -10.60 -20.22 -1.05
C GLN A 95 -10.07 -20.31 0.40
N ILE A 96 -9.85 -19.16 1.05
CA ILE A 96 -9.22 -19.14 2.39
C ILE A 96 -10.25 -19.05 3.53
N GLY A 97 -11.50 -18.68 3.24
CA GLY A 97 -12.56 -18.48 4.23
C GLY A 97 -12.34 -17.29 5.18
N ILE A 98 -11.42 -16.38 4.84
CA ILE A 98 -11.09 -15.18 5.59
C ILE A 98 -11.50 -13.96 4.75
N PRO A 99 -12.13 -12.92 5.33
CA PRO A 99 -12.47 -11.70 4.61
C PRO A 99 -11.27 -11.11 3.89
N VAL A 100 -11.46 -10.74 2.61
CA VAL A 100 -10.47 -10.06 1.78
C VAL A 100 -11.07 -8.74 1.34
N ILE A 101 -10.45 -7.62 1.67
CA ILE A 101 -10.95 -6.28 1.36
C ILE A 101 -9.95 -5.50 0.53
N PHE A 102 -10.46 -4.61 -0.31
CA PHE A 102 -9.68 -3.62 -1.04
C PHE A 102 -10.00 -2.22 -0.54
N ILE A 103 -8.94 -1.42 -0.38
CA ILE A 103 -9.03 0.01 -0.12
C ILE A 103 -8.17 0.70 -1.17
N GLU A 104 -8.79 1.58 -1.98
CA GLU A 104 -8.07 2.36 -2.97
C GLU A 104 -7.10 3.32 -2.26
N ALA A 105 -5.82 3.26 -2.66
CA ALA A 105 -4.73 3.96 -1.99
C ALA A 105 -3.67 4.44 -3.00
N ASP A 106 -4.13 5.00 -4.11
CA ASP A 106 -3.30 5.83 -4.97
C ASP A 106 -3.03 7.19 -4.31
N LEU A 107 -2.26 8.08 -4.94
CA LEU A 107 -1.93 9.37 -4.32
C LEU A 107 -3.15 10.25 -4.04
N ALA A 108 -4.19 10.16 -4.86
CA ALA A 108 -5.42 10.95 -4.68
C ALA A 108 -6.27 10.44 -3.51
N HIS A 109 -6.22 9.12 -3.24
CA HIS A 109 -7.05 8.44 -2.24
C HIS A 109 -6.29 8.07 -0.95
N MET A 110 -4.98 8.30 -0.89
CA MET A 110 -4.12 7.86 0.21
C MET A 110 -4.55 8.41 1.58
N ALA A 111 -4.94 9.68 1.67
CA ALA A 111 -5.41 10.27 2.92
C ALA A 111 -6.70 9.60 3.40
N GLU A 112 -7.65 9.36 2.48
CA GLU A 112 -8.88 8.66 2.81
C GLU A 112 -8.62 7.21 3.19
N ALA A 113 -7.70 6.53 2.50
CA ALA A 113 -7.29 5.17 2.85
C ALA A 113 -6.79 5.09 4.30
N PHE A 114 -5.98 6.04 4.76
CA PHE A 114 -5.54 6.09 6.16
C PHE A 114 -6.69 6.34 7.14
N ARG A 115 -7.67 7.21 6.81
CA ARG A 115 -8.87 7.40 7.63
C ARG A 115 -9.71 6.12 7.72
N MET A 116 -9.91 5.45 6.59
CA MET A 116 -10.65 4.18 6.53
C MET A 116 -9.95 3.10 7.36
N LEU A 117 -8.64 2.93 7.20
CA LEU A 117 -7.85 2.00 8.01
C LEU A 117 -7.91 2.34 9.51
N GLY A 118 -7.81 3.62 9.85
CA GLY A 118 -7.93 4.09 11.23
C GLY A 118 -9.26 3.75 11.88
N SER A 119 -10.36 3.81 11.10
CA SER A 119 -11.70 3.42 11.58
C SER A 119 -11.93 1.91 11.61
N LEU A 120 -11.24 1.17 10.73
CA LEU A 120 -11.34 -0.27 10.61
C LEU A 120 -10.56 -1.01 11.68
N LEU A 121 -9.35 -0.54 12.00
CA LEU A 121 -8.42 -1.21 12.90
C LEU A 121 -8.59 -0.72 14.33
N SER A 122 -8.69 -1.65 15.29
CA SER A 122 -8.93 -1.33 16.68
C SER A 122 -7.86 -0.41 17.27
N GLY A 123 -8.28 0.74 17.80
CA GLY A 123 -7.41 1.71 18.45
C GLY A 123 -6.51 2.51 17.51
N LYS A 124 -6.81 2.57 16.19
CA LYS A 124 -5.98 3.23 15.18
C LYS A 124 -6.57 4.53 14.62
N ALA A 125 -7.70 4.99 15.12
CA ALA A 125 -8.37 6.20 14.60
C ALA A 125 -7.45 7.43 14.60
N ASP A 126 -6.78 7.71 15.72
CA ASP A 126 -5.88 8.87 15.84
C ASP A 126 -4.67 8.75 14.91
N ARG A 127 -4.08 7.54 14.81
CA ARG A 127 -2.95 7.30 13.91
C ARG A 127 -3.36 7.40 12.44
N GLY A 128 -4.53 6.89 12.08
CA GLY A 128 -5.10 7.04 10.74
C GLY A 128 -5.30 8.50 10.37
N GLN A 129 -5.83 9.31 11.28
CA GLN A 129 -6.01 10.75 11.06
C GLN A 129 -4.67 11.49 10.95
N GLU A 130 -3.68 11.18 11.81
CA GLU A 130 -2.33 11.78 11.75
C GLU A 130 -1.68 11.55 10.38
N LEU A 131 -1.73 10.31 9.87
CA LEU A 131 -1.16 9.95 8.56
C LEU A 131 -1.94 10.61 7.42
N ALA A 132 -3.27 10.65 7.50
CA ALA A 132 -4.10 11.36 6.53
C ALA A 132 -3.76 12.84 6.46
N ASP A 133 -3.61 13.52 7.61
CA ASP A 133 -3.23 14.92 7.67
C ASP A 133 -1.82 15.17 7.10
N LEU A 134 -0.89 14.22 7.29
CA LEU A 134 0.44 14.30 6.67
C LEU A 134 0.34 14.25 5.14
N VAL A 135 -0.45 13.32 4.61
CA VAL A 135 -0.68 13.20 3.16
C VAL A 135 -1.33 14.47 2.62
N ASP A 136 -2.42 14.93 3.23
CA ASP A 136 -3.14 16.14 2.80
C ASP A 136 -2.23 17.37 2.77
N ARG A 137 -1.41 17.59 3.81
CA ARG A 137 -0.45 18.70 3.83
C ARG A 137 0.61 18.56 2.74
N THR A 138 1.13 17.36 2.50
CA THR A 138 2.19 17.12 1.52
C THR A 138 1.68 17.32 0.09
N THR A 139 0.51 16.77 -0.22
CA THR A 139 -0.11 16.89 -1.55
C THR A 139 -0.55 18.33 -1.83
N THR A 140 -1.11 19.02 -0.84
CA THR A 140 -1.46 20.46 -0.94
C THR A 140 -0.21 21.29 -1.23
N MET A 141 0.87 21.09 -0.47
CA MET A 141 2.13 21.81 -0.69
C MET A 141 2.71 21.52 -2.08
N ALA A 142 2.67 20.29 -2.55
CA ALA A 142 3.12 19.92 -3.89
C ALA A 142 2.28 20.64 -4.97
N ALA A 143 0.96 20.63 -4.84
CA ALA A 143 0.05 21.31 -5.76
C ALA A 143 0.27 22.84 -5.78
N GLU A 144 0.40 23.48 -4.61
CA GLU A 144 0.69 24.91 -4.51
C GLU A 144 2.03 25.30 -5.13
N ASN A 145 3.03 24.45 -5.01
CA ASN A 145 4.35 24.68 -5.61
C ASN A 145 4.32 24.43 -7.13
N SER A 146 3.67 23.36 -7.57
CA SER A 146 3.48 23.07 -8.99
C SER A 146 2.71 24.18 -9.72
N ALA A 147 1.70 24.78 -9.08
CA ALA A 147 0.95 25.89 -9.64
C ALA A 147 1.79 27.18 -9.91
N LYS A 148 2.98 27.27 -9.33
CA LYS A 148 3.91 28.40 -9.57
C LYS A 148 4.84 28.17 -10.76
N ILE A 149 4.86 26.95 -11.30
CA ILE A 149 5.72 26.55 -12.43
C ILE A 149 5.05 27.02 -13.73
N THR A 150 5.68 27.93 -14.44
CA THR A 150 5.24 28.38 -15.76
C THR A 150 5.76 27.44 -16.85
N ASP A 151 5.19 27.49 -18.05
CA ASP A 151 5.56 26.55 -19.14
C ASP A 151 7.04 26.60 -19.51
N ASP A 152 7.67 27.78 -19.43
CA ASP A 152 9.11 27.96 -19.68
C ASP A 152 10.00 27.42 -18.55
N MET A 153 9.44 27.20 -17.36
CA MET A 153 10.13 26.60 -16.21
C MET A 153 9.97 25.07 -16.17
N ARG A 154 9.04 24.48 -16.95
CA ARG A 154 8.81 23.05 -16.93
C ARG A 154 10.01 22.30 -17.49
N VAL A 155 10.40 21.24 -16.78
CA VAL A 155 11.40 20.29 -17.23
C VAL A 155 10.70 19.03 -17.74
N ARG A 156 11.28 18.40 -18.75
CA ARG A 156 10.80 17.09 -19.18
C ARG A 156 11.52 16.01 -18.39
N ALA A 157 10.74 15.15 -17.74
CA ALA A 157 11.26 14.01 -16.99
C ALA A 157 10.76 12.70 -17.58
N MET A 158 11.50 11.63 -17.36
CA MET A 158 11.09 10.27 -17.69
C MET A 158 11.41 9.38 -16.48
N TYR A 159 10.41 8.65 -16.02
CA TYR A 159 10.59 7.61 -15.00
C TYR A 159 10.92 6.28 -15.68
N THR A 160 12.03 5.68 -15.31
CA THR A 160 12.44 4.38 -15.83
C THR A 160 12.56 3.34 -14.74
N THR A 161 12.27 2.09 -15.08
CA THR A 161 12.35 0.92 -14.20
C THR A 161 13.22 -0.17 -14.83
N GLY A 162 13.58 -1.16 -14.02
CA GLY A 162 14.48 -2.25 -14.42
C GLY A 162 15.95 -1.87 -14.26
N GLU A 163 16.82 -2.86 -14.20
CA GLU A 163 18.27 -2.67 -14.07
C GLU A 163 18.89 -1.97 -15.28
N ASP A 164 18.28 -2.14 -16.46
CA ASP A 164 18.69 -1.54 -17.73
C ASP A 164 18.01 -0.19 -18.02
N GLY A 165 17.05 0.23 -17.19
CA GLY A 165 16.29 1.46 -17.39
C GLY A 165 15.36 1.47 -18.61
N LEU A 166 15.07 0.31 -19.22
CA LEU A 166 14.25 0.20 -20.42
C LEU A 166 12.74 0.03 -20.13
N GLY A 167 12.38 -0.23 -18.87
CA GLY A 167 10.98 -0.27 -18.42
C GLY A 167 10.47 1.12 -18.05
N THR A 168 9.17 1.34 -18.14
CA THR A 168 8.48 2.52 -17.63
C THR A 168 7.09 2.14 -17.14
N ASN A 169 6.49 2.96 -16.31
CA ASN A 169 5.12 2.79 -15.88
C ASN A 169 4.16 3.62 -16.74
N ALA A 170 2.96 3.10 -16.94
CA ALA A 170 1.93 3.81 -17.68
C ALA A 170 1.48 5.11 -16.98
N ALA A 171 0.95 6.05 -17.76
CA ALA A 171 0.28 7.20 -17.22
C ALA A 171 -0.86 6.76 -16.26
N GLY A 172 -1.03 7.48 -15.17
CA GLY A 172 -2.02 7.14 -14.12
C GLY A 172 -1.53 6.12 -13.08
N SER A 173 -0.36 5.48 -13.26
CA SER A 173 0.25 4.69 -12.19
C SER A 173 0.67 5.60 -11.02
N ILE A 174 0.79 5.05 -9.82
CA ILE A 174 1.19 5.83 -8.63
C ILE A 174 2.54 6.56 -8.84
N GLN A 175 3.46 5.97 -9.60
CA GLN A 175 4.74 6.58 -9.93
C GLN A 175 4.60 7.74 -10.92
N ALA A 176 3.71 7.61 -11.92
CA ALA A 176 3.43 8.69 -12.86
C ALA A 176 2.67 9.84 -12.19
N GLN A 177 1.74 9.55 -11.29
CA GLN A 177 1.02 10.55 -10.50
C GLN A 177 1.97 11.47 -9.71
N VAL A 178 3.12 10.95 -9.22
CA VAL A 178 4.14 11.78 -8.55
C VAL A 178 4.72 12.82 -9.52
N LEU A 179 5.02 12.45 -10.75
CA LEU A 179 5.53 13.37 -11.78
C LEU A 179 4.49 14.44 -12.12
N ASP A 180 3.25 14.04 -12.31
CA ASP A 180 2.14 14.96 -12.58
C ASP A 180 1.95 15.97 -11.42
N MET A 181 2.03 15.47 -10.18
CA MET A 181 1.85 16.30 -8.97
C MET A 181 2.93 17.36 -8.82
N VAL A 182 4.18 17.08 -9.23
CA VAL A 182 5.28 18.06 -9.15
C VAL A 182 5.41 18.93 -10.39
N GLY A 183 4.55 18.74 -11.39
CA GLY A 183 4.43 19.63 -12.56
C GLY A 183 5.49 19.44 -13.63
N VAL A 184 5.95 18.22 -13.85
CA VAL A 184 6.89 17.85 -14.93
C VAL A 184 6.18 17.09 -16.04
#